data_cabc4b3150b0665cd76ed10e739cec66
#
_entry.id   cabc4b3150b0665cd76ed10e739cec66
#
_cell.length_a   1.000
_cell.length_b   1.000
_cell.length_c   1.000
_cell.angle_alpha   90.00
_cell.angle_beta   90.00
_cell.angle_gamma   90.00
#
_symmetry.space_group_name_H-M   'P 1'
#
loop_
_entity.id
_entity.type
_entity.pdbx_description
1 polymer ?
#
loop_
_entity_poly.entity_id
_entity_poly.type
_entity_poly.pdbx_seq_one_letter_code
_entity_poly.pdbx_strand_id
1 'polypeptide(L)'
;VAKAVKIRGIYTTAFTSLLLGSGFRIADPAPEIRQRFDLGPVPKVPDILLKDRGNRQGIDLIGEADGISRLLKTIQETLIDAVLMSFDPLGEKDAELIDELETPRELSRAWLELGGASKEGLDGLRASVVPTLARHHRLRILHPKILERAENQLGKRPKLKSDLEKALFQEAILFPLRKADGVRLEHIKIKGKPVRPRKGTVVEGKESRMVIKRSFSQGRYDGLDLPIEGGDYGLTEVEEGAWRLRHSYFSKDGRLKGEYYNINTPVELYPYGARYIDLEIDVVRRAGESPFIVDREDLALLVKEGKISGLLEKKAVEEAEQVMREMQRIP
;
A
#
# COMPACT_ATOMS: atom_id res chain seq x y z
N VAL A 1 -4.10 13.54 -28.77
CA VAL A 1 -5.48 13.62 -28.25
C VAL A 1 -5.45 13.12 -26.81
N ALA A 2 -6.22 13.79 -25.90
CA ALA A 2 -6.34 13.36 -24.52
C ALA A 2 -7.03 12.00 -24.45
N LYS A 3 -6.41 11.01 -23.79
CA LYS A 3 -6.98 9.67 -23.61
C LYS A 3 -8.19 9.72 -22.68
N ALA A 4 -9.21 8.92 -22.98
CA ALA A 4 -10.43 8.80 -22.21
C ALA A 4 -10.37 7.57 -21.31
N VAL A 5 -10.57 7.75 -20.00
CA VAL A 5 -10.45 6.69 -18.99
C VAL A 5 -11.81 6.41 -18.36
N LYS A 6 -12.25 5.15 -18.40
CA LYS A 6 -13.39 4.66 -17.65
C LYS A 6 -12.91 4.15 -16.30
N ILE A 7 -13.51 4.63 -15.21
CA ILE A 7 -13.08 4.29 -13.84
C ILE A 7 -14.22 3.53 -13.14
N ARG A 8 -13.87 2.40 -12.51
CA ARG A 8 -14.79 1.56 -11.74
C ARG A 8 -14.18 1.17 -10.40
N GLY A 9 -14.96 1.24 -9.35
CA GLY A 9 -14.60 0.78 -8.01
C GLY A 9 -14.60 1.85 -6.93
N ILE A 10 -13.96 1.53 -5.79
CA ILE A 10 -14.00 2.39 -4.60
C ILE A 10 -13.16 3.66 -4.76
N TYR A 11 -12.18 3.66 -5.66
CA TYR A 11 -11.26 4.78 -5.90
C TYR A 11 -11.80 5.79 -6.93
N THR A 12 -13.00 5.58 -7.50
CA THR A 12 -13.51 6.33 -8.65
C THR A 12 -13.46 7.84 -8.44
N THR A 13 -13.95 8.38 -7.32
CA THR A 13 -13.96 9.84 -7.09
C THR A 13 -12.54 10.41 -7.06
N ALA A 14 -11.63 9.75 -6.35
CA ALA A 14 -10.25 10.21 -6.21
C ALA A 14 -9.49 10.18 -7.55
N PHE A 15 -9.59 9.08 -8.30
CA PHE A 15 -8.98 9.01 -9.62
C PHE A 15 -9.64 9.94 -10.65
N THR A 16 -10.94 10.19 -10.55
CA THR A 16 -11.58 11.21 -11.41
C THR A 16 -10.94 12.58 -11.17
N SER A 17 -10.75 12.98 -9.91
CA SER A 17 -10.09 14.24 -9.55
C SER A 17 -8.65 14.29 -10.09
N LEU A 18 -7.86 13.24 -9.86
CA LEU A 18 -6.47 13.14 -10.33
C LEU A 18 -6.38 13.26 -11.84
N LEU A 19 -7.19 12.47 -12.57
CA LEU A 19 -7.09 12.36 -14.02
C LEU A 19 -7.56 13.61 -14.76
N LEU A 20 -8.61 14.26 -14.27
CA LEU A 20 -9.05 15.56 -14.81
C LEU A 20 -7.96 16.61 -14.62
N GLY A 21 -7.34 16.68 -13.44
CA GLY A 21 -6.21 17.57 -13.15
C GLY A 21 -4.96 17.30 -14.00
N SER A 22 -4.83 16.07 -14.53
CA SER A 22 -3.70 15.62 -15.36
C SER A 22 -4.00 15.61 -16.86
N GLY A 23 -5.14 16.19 -17.29
CA GLY A 23 -5.50 16.35 -18.70
C GLY A 23 -6.04 15.09 -19.39
N PHE A 24 -6.49 14.08 -18.63
CA PHE A 24 -7.25 12.96 -19.15
C PHE A 24 -8.73 13.34 -19.25
N ARG A 25 -9.48 12.62 -20.09
CA ARG A 25 -10.95 12.69 -20.14
C ARG A 25 -11.54 11.52 -19.38
N ILE A 26 -12.71 11.70 -18.81
CA ILE A 26 -13.46 10.61 -18.18
C ILE A 26 -14.48 10.05 -19.18
N ALA A 27 -14.46 8.74 -19.37
CA ALA A 27 -15.41 8.05 -20.22
C ALA A 27 -16.49 7.34 -19.38
N ASP A 28 -17.71 7.33 -19.86
CA ASP A 28 -18.85 6.61 -19.28
C ASP A 28 -18.91 6.69 -17.73
N PRO A 29 -18.87 7.90 -17.13
CA PRO A 29 -18.94 8.06 -15.68
C PRO A 29 -20.35 7.69 -15.17
N ALA A 30 -20.41 7.12 -13.95
CA ALA A 30 -21.66 6.96 -13.24
C ALA A 30 -22.35 8.33 -13.01
N PRO A 31 -23.71 8.39 -12.93
CA PRO A 31 -24.45 9.63 -12.76
C PRO A 31 -23.96 10.49 -11.59
N GLU A 32 -23.58 9.87 -10.47
CA GLU A 32 -23.08 10.55 -9.27
C GLU A 32 -21.70 11.22 -9.52
N ILE A 33 -20.84 10.58 -10.32
CA ILE A 33 -19.55 11.14 -10.72
C ILE A 33 -19.75 12.30 -11.67
N ARG A 34 -20.64 12.13 -12.64
CA ARG A 34 -20.98 13.19 -13.59
C ARG A 34 -21.48 14.45 -12.89
N GLN A 35 -22.40 14.28 -11.96
CA GLN A 35 -22.94 15.39 -11.15
C GLN A 35 -21.84 16.01 -10.26
N ARG A 36 -21.03 15.17 -9.59
CA ARG A 36 -20.03 15.59 -8.63
C ARG A 36 -18.92 16.46 -9.22
N PHE A 37 -18.59 16.21 -10.49
CA PHE A 37 -17.54 16.92 -11.22
C PHE A 37 -18.07 17.86 -12.31
N ASP A 38 -19.40 18.05 -12.37
CA ASP A 38 -20.08 18.85 -13.40
C ASP A 38 -19.61 18.52 -14.83
N LEU A 39 -19.55 17.21 -15.12
CA LEU A 39 -19.04 16.72 -16.40
C LEU A 39 -20.09 16.95 -17.50
N GLY A 40 -19.75 17.76 -18.52
CA GLY A 40 -20.53 17.96 -19.73
C GLY A 40 -20.61 16.68 -20.60
N PRO A 41 -20.69 16.81 -21.92
CA PRO A 41 -20.63 15.68 -22.84
C PRO A 41 -19.30 14.91 -22.66
N VAL A 42 -19.38 13.61 -22.43
CA VAL A 42 -18.23 12.72 -22.19
C VAL A 42 -18.19 11.60 -23.21
N PRO A 43 -16.99 11.05 -23.52
CA PRO A 43 -16.88 9.87 -24.35
C PRO A 43 -17.66 8.69 -23.76
N LYS A 44 -18.33 7.91 -24.62
CA LYS A 44 -18.96 6.65 -24.22
C LYS A 44 -17.97 5.50 -24.21
N VAL A 45 -17.09 5.45 -25.22
CA VAL A 45 -16.05 4.43 -25.39
C VAL A 45 -14.76 4.91 -24.75
N PRO A 46 -14.16 4.16 -23.81
CA PRO A 46 -12.88 4.50 -23.20
C PRO A 46 -11.71 4.04 -24.06
N ASP A 47 -10.58 4.73 -23.93
CA ASP A 47 -9.26 4.24 -24.38
C ASP A 47 -8.61 3.33 -23.34
N ILE A 48 -8.94 3.53 -22.04
CA ILE A 48 -8.38 2.80 -20.91
C ILE A 48 -9.47 2.53 -19.88
N LEU A 49 -9.50 1.31 -19.36
CA LEU A 49 -10.30 0.93 -18.20
C LEU A 49 -9.40 0.90 -16.96
N LEU A 50 -9.76 1.66 -15.92
CA LEU A 50 -9.19 1.61 -14.58
C LEU A 50 -10.21 0.98 -13.64
N LYS A 51 -9.86 -0.13 -13.00
CA LYS A 51 -10.76 -0.81 -12.07
C LYS A 51 -10.05 -1.34 -10.84
N ASP A 52 -10.79 -1.52 -9.75
CA ASP A 52 -10.28 -2.15 -8.54
C ASP A 52 -9.86 -3.60 -8.80
N ARG A 53 -8.81 -4.04 -8.13
CA ARG A 53 -8.53 -5.45 -7.98
C ARG A 53 -9.49 -6.12 -7.02
N GLY A 54 -9.61 -7.45 -7.09
CA GLY A 54 -10.55 -8.21 -6.28
C GLY A 54 -10.40 -8.00 -4.77
N ASN A 55 -9.18 -7.79 -4.28
CA ASN A 55 -8.90 -7.47 -2.87
C ASN A 55 -9.03 -5.97 -2.54
N ARG A 56 -9.26 -5.12 -3.55
CA ARG A 56 -9.33 -3.67 -3.45
C ARG A 56 -8.08 -2.99 -2.86
N GLN A 57 -6.92 -3.67 -2.85
CA GLN A 57 -5.65 -3.10 -2.39
C GLN A 57 -4.87 -2.43 -3.50
N GLY A 58 -5.34 -2.55 -4.73
CA GLY A 58 -4.74 -2.00 -5.92
C GLY A 58 -5.73 -1.88 -7.06
N ILE A 59 -5.21 -1.54 -8.22
CA ILE A 59 -5.98 -1.30 -9.45
C ILE A 59 -5.39 -2.06 -10.64
N ASP A 60 -6.25 -2.37 -11.59
CA ASP A 60 -5.89 -2.81 -12.94
C ASP A 60 -6.10 -1.65 -13.92
N LEU A 61 -5.13 -1.43 -14.80
CA LEU A 61 -5.21 -0.56 -15.97
C LEU A 61 -5.24 -1.45 -17.21
N ILE A 62 -6.24 -1.29 -18.06
CA ILE A 62 -6.43 -2.13 -19.25
C ILE A 62 -6.64 -1.22 -20.44
N GLY A 63 -5.88 -1.42 -21.52
CA GLY A 63 -5.92 -0.59 -22.72
C GLY A 63 -4.70 -0.82 -23.60
N GLU A 64 -4.44 0.08 -24.56
CA GLU A 64 -3.22 0.07 -25.35
C GLU A 64 -1.99 0.36 -24.46
N ALA A 65 -0.87 -0.31 -24.71
CA ALA A 65 0.36 -0.20 -23.91
C ALA A 65 0.85 1.24 -23.71
N ASP A 66 0.84 2.06 -24.76
CA ASP A 66 1.25 3.48 -24.69
C ASP A 66 0.33 4.31 -23.81
N GLY A 67 -0.98 4.06 -23.90
CA GLY A 67 -1.98 4.73 -23.06
C GLY A 67 -1.80 4.39 -21.59
N ILE A 68 -1.60 3.11 -21.30
CA ILE A 68 -1.33 2.61 -19.95
C ILE A 68 -0.04 3.21 -19.42
N SER A 69 1.05 3.22 -20.19
CA SER A 69 2.35 3.75 -19.78
C SER A 69 2.27 5.22 -19.38
N ARG A 70 1.53 6.04 -20.17
CA ARG A 70 1.28 7.44 -19.82
C ARG A 70 0.48 7.59 -18.54
N LEU A 71 -0.58 6.80 -18.35
CA LEU A 71 -1.41 6.81 -17.16
C LEU A 71 -0.63 6.34 -15.93
N LEU A 72 0.14 5.25 -16.05
CA LEU A 72 1.01 4.72 -15.02
C LEU A 72 2.00 5.79 -14.53
N LYS A 73 2.69 6.46 -15.44
CA LYS A 73 3.60 7.55 -15.10
C LYS A 73 2.90 8.65 -14.30
N THR A 74 1.72 9.09 -14.73
CA THR A 74 0.91 10.10 -14.02
C THR A 74 0.54 9.64 -12.61
N ILE A 75 0.15 8.38 -12.45
CA ILE A 75 -0.20 7.81 -11.15
C ILE A 75 1.02 7.77 -10.24
N GLN A 76 2.18 7.25 -10.70
CA GLN A 76 3.39 7.14 -9.90
C GLN A 76 4.03 8.49 -9.54
N GLU A 77 3.85 9.53 -10.36
CA GLU A 77 4.29 10.90 -10.05
C GLU A 77 3.43 11.57 -8.96
N THR A 78 2.17 11.15 -8.82
CA THR A 78 1.23 11.74 -7.85
C THR A 78 1.12 10.89 -6.57
N LEU A 79 1.13 9.57 -6.71
CA LEU A 79 0.95 8.59 -5.64
C LEU A 79 2.27 7.86 -5.42
N ILE A 80 3.06 8.34 -4.45
CA ILE A 80 4.47 7.97 -4.28
C ILE A 80 4.72 6.47 -4.19
N ASP A 81 3.85 5.72 -3.53
CA ASP A 81 3.96 4.28 -3.31
C ASP A 81 2.92 3.46 -4.09
N ALA A 82 2.53 3.96 -5.28
CA ALA A 82 1.84 3.17 -6.30
C ALA A 82 2.86 2.31 -7.05
N VAL A 83 2.86 1.02 -6.77
CA VAL A 83 3.88 0.07 -7.24
C VAL A 83 3.34 -0.77 -8.40
N LEU A 84 4.05 -0.78 -9.52
CA LEU A 84 3.75 -1.64 -10.66
C LEU A 84 4.19 -3.08 -10.37
N MET A 85 3.22 -3.97 -10.25
CA MET A 85 3.47 -5.38 -9.98
C MET A 85 3.69 -6.18 -11.26
N SER A 86 2.84 -5.97 -12.27
CA SER A 86 2.99 -6.56 -13.60
C SER A 86 2.49 -5.63 -14.71
N PHE A 87 3.02 -5.84 -15.94
CA PHE A 87 2.57 -5.19 -17.16
C PHE A 87 2.70 -6.19 -18.30
N ASP A 88 1.59 -6.79 -18.70
CA ASP A 88 1.55 -7.93 -19.62
C ASP A 88 0.54 -7.70 -20.75
N PRO A 89 0.74 -8.31 -21.93
CA PRO A 89 -0.31 -8.42 -22.94
C PRO A 89 -1.55 -9.10 -22.36
N LEU A 90 -2.73 -8.65 -22.78
CA LEU A 90 -4.00 -9.26 -22.37
C LEU A 90 -4.14 -10.66 -22.99
N GLY A 91 -4.49 -11.65 -22.19
CA GLY A 91 -4.66 -13.02 -22.64
C GLY A 91 -6.12 -13.34 -23.01
N GLU A 92 -6.33 -14.50 -23.66
CA GLU A 92 -7.67 -14.99 -24.04
C GLU A 92 -8.65 -15.10 -22.86
N LYS A 93 -8.14 -15.28 -21.64
CA LYS A 93 -8.94 -15.39 -20.41
C LYS A 93 -9.58 -14.06 -19.98
N ASP A 94 -9.15 -12.96 -20.58
CA ASP A 94 -9.58 -11.61 -20.23
C ASP A 94 -10.62 -11.05 -21.25
N ALA A 95 -11.25 -11.91 -22.05
CA ALA A 95 -12.18 -11.53 -23.13
C ALA A 95 -13.31 -10.58 -22.67
N GLU A 96 -13.88 -10.81 -21.45
CA GLU A 96 -14.92 -9.94 -20.90
C GLU A 96 -14.47 -8.47 -20.71
N LEU A 97 -13.15 -8.24 -20.58
CA LEU A 97 -12.60 -6.90 -20.41
C LEU A 97 -12.42 -6.17 -21.75
N ILE A 98 -12.29 -6.94 -22.83
CA ILE A 98 -12.13 -6.43 -24.20
C ILE A 98 -13.41 -5.79 -24.68
N ASP A 99 -14.56 -6.36 -24.35
CA ASP A 99 -15.88 -5.87 -24.76
C ASP A 99 -16.17 -4.44 -24.27
N GLU A 100 -15.59 -4.05 -23.12
CA GLU A 100 -15.75 -2.70 -22.59
C GLU A 100 -14.96 -1.63 -23.36
N LEU A 101 -13.93 -2.02 -24.11
CA LEU A 101 -13.00 -1.11 -24.81
C LEU A 101 -13.31 -0.94 -26.30
N GLU A 102 -14.17 -1.81 -26.87
CA GLU A 102 -14.63 -1.77 -28.28
C GLU A 102 -13.48 -1.59 -29.30
N THR A 103 -12.27 -2.05 -29.02
CA THR A 103 -11.11 -1.88 -29.90
C THR A 103 -10.58 -3.23 -30.38
N PRO A 104 -10.28 -3.37 -31.71
CA PRO A 104 -9.69 -4.59 -32.26
C PRO A 104 -8.15 -4.64 -32.10
N ARG A 105 -7.57 -3.91 -31.16
CA ARG A 105 -6.12 -3.71 -30.98
C ARG A 105 -5.54 -4.64 -29.94
N GLU A 106 -4.23 -4.82 -29.99
CA GLU A 106 -3.50 -5.52 -28.90
C GLU A 106 -3.59 -4.73 -27.61
N LEU A 107 -4.29 -5.29 -26.64
CA LEU A 107 -4.49 -4.70 -25.33
C LEU A 107 -3.48 -5.27 -24.35
N SER A 108 -3.12 -4.47 -23.38
CA SER A 108 -2.28 -4.83 -22.25
C SER A 108 -2.99 -4.57 -20.94
N ARG A 109 -2.50 -5.19 -19.90
CA ARG A 109 -2.94 -4.98 -18.52
C ARG A 109 -1.75 -4.66 -17.64
N ALA A 110 -1.83 -3.57 -16.90
CA ALA A 110 -0.92 -3.27 -15.82
C ALA A 110 -1.65 -3.43 -14.49
N TRP A 111 -1.01 -4.10 -13.53
CA TRP A 111 -1.49 -4.22 -12.18
C TRP A 111 -0.64 -3.37 -11.23
N LEU A 112 -1.28 -2.44 -10.52
CA LEU A 112 -0.64 -1.63 -9.49
C LEU A 112 -1.16 -2.02 -8.12
N GLU A 113 -0.24 -2.15 -7.18
CA GLU A 113 -0.53 -2.20 -5.76
C GLU A 113 -0.46 -0.77 -5.19
N LEU A 114 -1.41 -0.40 -4.33
CA LEU A 114 -1.47 0.91 -3.69
C LEU A 114 -1.03 0.78 -2.23
N GLY A 115 0.07 1.42 -1.87
CA GLY A 115 0.55 1.46 -0.49
C GLY A 115 -0.24 2.44 0.37
N GLY A 116 0.19 2.58 1.64
CA GLY A 116 -0.48 3.43 2.62
C GLY A 116 -0.49 4.91 2.23
N ALA A 117 0.63 5.44 1.71
CA ALA A 117 0.72 6.83 1.26
C ALA A 117 -0.15 7.11 0.03
N SER A 118 -0.24 6.16 -0.92
CA SER A 118 -1.12 6.29 -2.08
C SER A 118 -2.59 6.33 -1.69
N LYS A 119 -3.01 5.48 -0.75
CA LYS A 119 -4.40 5.51 -0.24
C LYS A 119 -4.70 6.81 0.51
N GLU A 120 -3.76 7.32 1.29
CA GLU A 120 -3.89 8.62 1.96
C GLU A 120 -3.98 9.77 0.95
N GLY A 121 -3.13 9.77 -0.08
CA GLY A 121 -3.20 10.72 -1.18
C GLY A 121 -4.55 10.69 -1.91
N LEU A 122 -5.07 9.49 -2.17
CA LEU A 122 -6.41 9.30 -2.76
C LEU A 122 -7.53 9.76 -1.81
N ASP A 123 -7.39 9.57 -0.49
CA ASP A 123 -8.32 10.13 0.50
C ASP A 123 -8.33 11.66 0.42
N GLY A 124 -7.15 12.29 0.29
CA GLY A 124 -7.00 13.75 0.11
C GLY A 124 -7.66 14.26 -1.18
N LEU A 125 -7.41 13.59 -2.30
CA LEU A 125 -8.05 13.91 -3.59
C LEU A 125 -9.58 13.80 -3.51
N ARG A 126 -10.08 12.77 -2.84
CA ARG A 126 -11.52 12.62 -2.62
C ARG A 126 -12.07 13.71 -1.69
N ALA A 127 -11.32 14.07 -0.65
CA ALA A 127 -11.72 15.09 0.34
C ALA A 127 -11.88 16.49 -0.27
N SER A 128 -11.19 16.80 -1.36
CA SER A 128 -11.36 18.05 -2.10
C SER A 128 -12.71 18.15 -2.85
N VAL A 129 -13.43 17.03 -2.96
CA VAL A 129 -14.67 16.94 -3.76
C VAL A 129 -15.88 16.63 -2.89
N VAL A 130 -15.74 15.75 -1.91
CA VAL A 130 -16.84 15.29 -1.03
C VAL A 130 -16.34 15.10 0.42
N PRO A 131 -17.23 15.21 1.43
CA PRO A 131 -16.87 14.90 2.81
C PRO A 131 -16.19 13.54 2.91
N THR A 132 -14.97 13.53 3.44
CA THR A 132 -14.11 12.34 3.50
C THR A 132 -13.40 12.28 4.85
N LEU A 133 -13.45 11.13 5.49
CA LEU A 133 -12.72 10.82 6.71
C LEU A 133 -11.34 10.22 6.37
N ALA A 134 -10.38 10.41 7.26
CA ALA A 134 -9.07 9.78 7.13
C ALA A 134 -9.20 8.26 7.04
N ARG A 135 -8.31 7.63 6.28
CA ARG A 135 -8.35 6.18 6.00
C ARG A 135 -9.60 5.73 5.24
N HIS A 136 -10.24 6.64 4.46
CA HIS A 136 -11.48 6.36 3.72
C HIS A 136 -11.36 5.07 2.92
N HIS A 137 -10.36 4.94 2.03
CA HIS A 137 -10.27 3.78 1.14
C HIS A 137 -10.03 2.48 1.92
N ARG A 138 -9.20 2.51 2.99
CA ARG A 138 -9.02 1.34 3.85
C ARG A 138 -10.31 0.96 4.59
N LEU A 139 -11.01 1.93 5.17
CA LEU A 139 -12.30 1.71 5.82
C LEU A 139 -13.39 1.27 4.83
N ARG A 140 -13.32 1.75 3.58
CA ARG A 140 -14.22 1.31 2.50
C ARG A 140 -14.02 -0.16 2.13
N ILE A 141 -12.78 -0.66 2.22
CA ILE A 141 -12.47 -2.08 2.06
C ILE A 141 -13.06 -2.89 3.22
N LEU A 142 -12.87 -2.43 4.46
CA LEU A 142 -13.21 -3.16 5.68
C LEU A 142 -14.70 -3.07 6.05
N HIS A 143 -15.22 -1.86 6.13
CA HIS A 143 -16.52 -1.55 6.73
C HIS A 143 -17.29 -0.48 5.95
N PRO A 144 -17.65 -0.73 4.67
CA PRO A 144 -18.24 0.29 3.79
C PRO A 144 -19.49 0.95 4.37
N LYS A 145 -20.38 0.20 5.01
CA LYS A 145 -21.63 0.74 5.58
C LYS A 145 -21.40 1.63 6.82
N ILE A 146 -20.41 1.31 7.64
CA ILE A 146 -20.07 2.11 8.83
C ILE A 146 -19.46 3.43 8.38
N LEU A 147 -18.51 3.38 7.45
CA LEU A 147 -17.89 4.55 6.86
C LEU A 147 -18.92 5.48 6.21
N GLU A 148 -19.83 4.96 5.41
CA GLU A 148 -20.87 5.75 4.75
C GLU A 148 -21.76 6.51 5.76
N ARG A 149 -22.16 5.86 6.84
CA ARG A 149 -22.92 6.52 7.92
C ARG A 149 -22.12 7.64 8.57
N ALA A 150 -20.85 7.43 8.85
CA ALA A 150 -19.97 8.42 9.46
C ALA A 150 -19.72 9.60 8.52
N GLU A 151 -19.49 9.37 7.23
CA GLU A 151 -19.32 10.45 6.24
C GLU A 151 -20.62 11.24 6.00
N ASN A 152 -21.79 10.59 6.06
CA ASN A 152 -23.08 11.28 6.05
C ASN A 152 -23.26 12.19 7.29
N GLN A 153 -22.76 11.78 8.47
CA GLN A 153 -22.73 12.64 9.65
C GLN A 153 -21.74 13.80 9.48
N LEU A 154 -20.56 13.53 8.93
CA LEU A 154 -19.57 14.55 8.62
C LEU A 154 -20.12 15.64 7.69
N GLY A 155 -20.85 15.24 6.63
CA GLY A 155 -21.50 16.18 5.71
C GLY A 155 -22.49 17.12 6.38
N LYS A 156 -23.20 16.65 7.41
CA LYS A 156 -24.13 17.44 8.20
C LYS A 156 -23.46 18.26 9.31
N ARG A 157 -22.36 17.76 9.86
CA ARG A 157 -21.67 18.32 11.03
C ARG A 157 -20.15 18.24 10.85
N PRO A 158 -19.53 19.12 10.04
CA PRO A 158 -18.09 19.08 9.72
C PRO A 158 -17.17 19.13 10.95
N LYS A 159 -17.62 19.75 12.04
CA LYS A 159 -16.86 19.84 13.31
C LYS A 159 -16.58 18.49 13.97
N LEU A 160 -17.35 17.44 13.63
CA LEU A 160 -17.17 16.09 14.18
C LEU A 160 -16.03 15.29 13.51
N LYS A 161 -15.33 15.86 12.54
CA LYS A 161 -14.32 15.14 11.75
C LYS A 161 -13.32 14.37 12.62
N SER A 162 -12.64 15.09 13.52
CA SER A 162 -11.61 14.50 14.38
C SER A 162 -12.15 13.37 15.28
N ASP A 163 -13.36 13.57 15.84
CA ASP A 163 -13.96 12.58 16.74
C ASP A 163 -14.38 11.31 15.98
N LEU A 164 -14.98 11.47 14.79
CA LEU A 164 -15.35 10.36 13.91
C LEU A 164 -14.12 9.57 13.44
N GLU A 165 -13.04 10.26 13.05
CA GLU A 165 -11.79 9.62 12.62
C GLU A 165 -11.15 8.80 13.75
N LYS A 166 -11.11 9.37 14.97
CA LYS A 166 -10.61 8.65 16.15
C LYS A 166 -11.47 7.44 16.49
N ALA A 167 -12.80 7.63 16.56
CA ALA A 167 -13.72 6.54 16.89
C ALA A 167 -13.62 5.40 15.87
N LEU A 168 -13.64 5.70 14.57
CA LEU A 168 -13.53 4.68 13.53
C LEU A 168 -12.19 3.93 13.58
N PHE A 169 -11.09 4.63 13.80
CA PHE A 169 -9.78 3.99 13.90
C PHE A 169 -9.71 3.08 15.13
N GLN A 170 -10.21 3.52 16.27
CA GLN A 170 -10.24 2.73 17.49
C GLN A 170 -11.16 1.51 17.36
N GLU A 171 -12.40 1.71 16.91
CA GLU A 171 -13.43 0.67 16.93
C GLU A 171 -13.29 -0.32 15.78
N ALA A 172 -12.97 0.17 14.58
CA ALA A 172 -12.91 -0.68 13.38
C ALA A 172 -11.56 -1.35 13.18
N ILE A 173 -10.46 -0.82 13.73
CA ILE A 173 -9.11 -1.31 13.48
C ILE A 173 -8.40 -1.70 14.78
N LEU A 174 -8.13 -0.75 15.69
CA LEU A 174 -7.23 -0.99 16.81
C LEU A 174 -7.81 -1.94 17.86
N PHE A 175 -9.08 -1.78 18.20
CA PHE A 175 -9.72 -2.62 19.22
C PHE A 175 -9.84 -4.09 18.80
N PRO A 176 -10.31 -4.44 17.58
CA PRO A 176 -10.27 -5.82 17.10
C PRO A 176 -8.85 -6.38 17.02
N LEU A 177 -7.90 -5.57 16.53
CA LEU A 177 -6.51 -5.95 16.38
C LEU A 177 -5.85 -6.33 17.72
N ARG A 178 -6.09 -5.55 18.77
CA ARG A 178 -5.55 -5.82 20.13
C ARG A 178 -6.19 -7.02 20.81
N LYS A 179 -7.40 -7.40 20.40
CA LYS A 179 -8.12 -8.57 20.93
C LYS A 179 -7.87 -9.85 20.14
N ALA A 180 -7.16 -9.77 19.01
CA ALA A 180 -6.89 -10.92 18.18
C ALA A 180 -5.92 -11.89 18.89
N ASP A 181 -6.26 -13.17 18.95
CA ASP A 181 -5.39 -14.23 19.49
C ASP A 181 -4.09 -14.40 18.68
N GLY A 182 -4.11 -13.96 17.43
CA GLY A 182 -2.96 -13.96 16.53
C GLY A 182 -3.13 -12.92 15.44
N VAL A 183 -2.01 -12.34 15.03
CA VAL A 183 -1.95 -11.32 13.97
C VAL A 183 -1.15 -11.79 12.79
N ARG A 184 -1.42 -11.18 11.63
CA ARG A 184 -0.73 -11.44 10.37
C ARG A 184 0.02 -10.20 9.90
N LEU A 185 1.25 -10.39 9.44
CA LEU A 185 1.99 -9.37 8.71
C LEU A 185 1.91 -9.70 7.22
N GLU A 186 1.13 -8.95 6.48
CA GLU A 186 1.03 -9.05 5.02
C GLU A 186 2.19 -8.29 4.39
N HIS A 187 3.25 -9.00 4.15
CA HIS A 187 4.48 -8.56 3.51
C HIS A 187 4.33 -8.75 1.99
N ILE A 188 4.14 -7.65 1.26
CA ILE A 188 3.94 -7.68 -0.19
C ILE A 188 5.28 -7.48 -0.88
N LYS A 189 5.77 -8.52 -1.54
CA LYS A 189 6.98 -8.47 -2.38
C LYS A 189 6.66 -7.92 -3.76
N ILE A 190 7.51 -7.04 -4.28
CA ILE A 190 7.40 -6.48 -5.64
C ILE A 190 7.88 -7.50 -6.66
N LYS A 191 8.87 -8.30 -6.29
CA LYS A 191 9.43 -9.38 -7.11
C LYS A 191 9.28 -10.74 -6.44
N GLY A 192 9.38 -11.79 -7.24
CA GLY A 192 9.38 -13.16 -6.76
C GLY A 192 8.00 -13.70 -6.44
N LYS A 193 7.95 -14.75 -5.62
CA LYS A 193 6.70 -15.42 -5.25
C LYS A 193 6.02 -14.70 -4.08
N PRO A 194 4.67 -14.66 -4.06
CA PRO A 194 3.94 -14.15 -2.90
C PRO A 194 4.40 -14.84 -1.61
N VAL A 195 4.73 -14.04 -0.61
CA VAL A 195 5.12 -14.53 0.71
C VAL A 195 3.87 -14.82 1.53
N ARG A 196 3.83 -15.98 2.20
CA ARG A 196 2.74 -16.25 3.14
C ARG A 196 2.80 -15.28 4.31
N PRO A 197 1.65 -14.73 4.77
CA PRO A 197 1.62 -13.81 5.89
C PRO A 197 2.33 -14.40 7.11
N ARG A 198 3.27 -13.66 7.68
CA ARG A 198 3.98 -14.04 8.90
C ARG A 198 3.00 -13.93 10.07
N LYS A 199 2.89 -14.98 10.88
CA LYS A 199 2.00 -15.00 12.06
C LYS A 199 2.76 -14.64 13.32
N GLY A 200 2.07 -14.05 14.29
CA GLY A 200 2.62 -13.76 15.61
C GLY A 200 1.52 -13.38 16.62
N THR A 201 1.91 -13.14 17.85
CA THR A 201 1.03 -12.71 18.93
C THR A 201 1.40 -11.31 19.38
N VAL A 202 0.42 -10.42 19.56
CA VAL A 202 0.65 -9.09 20.13
C VAL A 202 1.03 -9.23 21.60
N VAL A 203 2.20 -8.76 21.97
CA VAL A 203 2.68 -8.79 23.38
C VAL A 203 2.66 -7.42 24.02
N GLU A 204 2.64 -6.36 23.22
CA GLU A 204 2.48 -4.98 23.67
C GLU A 204 1.71 -4.19 22.60
N GLY A 205 0.83 -3.29 23.01
CA GLY A 205 0.07 -2.41 22.13
C GLY A 205 -0.28 -1.09 22.79
N LYS A 206 0.25 0.01 22.26
CA LYS A 206 -0.05 1.38 22.71
C LYS A 206 -0.34 2.25 21.50
N GLU A 207 -1.50 2.95 21.56
CA GLU A 207 -1.94 3.80 20.45
C GLU A 207 -1.93 3.04 19.11
N SER A 208 -1.14 3.51 18.14
CA SER A 208 -0.98 2.90 16.81
C SER A 208 0.29 2.04 16.66
N ARG A 209 1.00 1.77 17.78
CA ARG A 209 2.21 0.93 17.82
C ARG A 209 1.93 -0.39 18.49
N MET A 210 2.53 -1.46 17.97
CA MET A 210 2.45 -2.81 18.51
C MET A 210 3.81 -3.50 18.47
N VAL A 211 4.01 -4.41 19.43
CA VAL A 211 5.09 -5.37 19.42
C VAL A 211 4.48 -6.77 19.25
N ILE A 212 4.94 -7.45 18.21
CA ILE A 212 4.47 -8.79 17.83
C ILE A 212 5.58 -9.78 18.09
N LYS A 213 5.33 -10.77 18.95
CA LYS A 213 6.24 -11.88 19.20
C LYS A 213 6.03 -12.97 18.17
N ARG A 214 7.12 -13.49 17.62
CA ARG A 214 7.13 -14.60 16.66
C ARG A 214 8.10 -15.68 17.13
N SER A 215 7.72 -16.93 16.97
CA SER A 215 8.58 -18.10 17.20
C SER A 215 9.06 -18.63 15.85
N PHE A 216 10.24 -19.19 15.84
CA PHE A 216 10.87 -19.78 14.66
C PHE A 216 11.12 -21.26 14.88
N SER A 217 11.06 -22.04 13.81
CA SER A 217 11.34 -23.49 13.88
C SER A 217 12.77 -23.82 13.50
N GLN A 218 13.17 -23.46 12.32
CA GLN A 218 14.49 -23.72 11.73
C GLN A 218 14.76 -22.76 10.60
N GLY A 219 16.02 -22.59 10.19
CA GLY A 219 16.45 -21.77 9.05
C GLY A 219 17.58 -20.82 9.41
N ARG A 220 17.64 -19.73 8.69
CA ARG A 220 18.55 -18.60 8.95
C ARG A 220 17.72 -17.32 9.07
N TYR A 221 18.21 -16.36 9.81
CA TYR A 221 17.61 -15.03 9.89
C TYR A 221 17.89 -14.27 8.60
N ASP A 222 16.85 -13.73 8.00
CA ASP A 222 16.98 -12.89 6.80
C ASP A 222 17.96 -11.73 7.05
N GLY A 223 18.85 -11.46 6.11
CA GLY A 223 19.83 -10.38 6.15
C GLY A 223 20.96 -10.52 7.18
N LEU A 224 20.77 -11.27 8.26
CA LEU A 224 21.79 -11.47 9.30
C LEU A 224 22.73 -12.64 9.03
N ASP A 225 22.30 -13.60 8.23
CA ASP A 225 23.00 -14.85 7.92
C ASP A 225 23.42 -15.64 9.18
N LEU A 226 22.59 -15.60 10.22
CA LEU A 226 22.77 -16.36 11.46
C LEU A 226 21.80 -17.53 11.51
N PRO A 227 22.19 -18.70 12.08
CA PRO A 227 21.27 -19.82 12.23
C PRO A 227 20.21 -19.53 13.28
N ILE A 228 18.98 -20.02 13.00
CA ILE A 228 17.89 -20.07 13.97
C ILE A 228 18.08 -21.34 14.81
N GLU A 229 18.17 -21.14 16.13
CA GLU A 229 18.32 -22.22 17.11
C GLU A 229 17.00 -22.51 17.82
N GLY A 230 16.89 -23.69 18.42
CA GLY A 230 15.66 -24.12 19.09
C GLY A 230 15.30 -23.23 20.28
N GLY A 231 14.13 -22.62 20.21
CA GLY A 231 13.63 -21.70 21.24
C GLY A 231 13.92 -20.22 20.97
N ASP A 232 14.62 -19.90 19.87
CA ASP A 232 14.78 -18.52 19.43
C ASP A 232 13.42 -17.86 19.16
N TYR A 233 13.35 -16.56 19.37
CA TYR A 233 12.16 -15.78 19.09
C TYR A 233 12.51 -14.40 18.51
N GLY A 234 11.53 -13.80 17.85
CA GLY A 234 11.64 -12.44 17.33
C GLY A 234 10.56 -11.54 17.88
N LEU A 235 10.92 -10.28 18.10
CA LEU A 235 9.99 -9.19 18.35
C LEU A 235 9.95 -8.31 17.10
N THR A 236 8.74 -8.06 16.59
CA THR A 236 8.52 -7.16 15.47
C THR A 236 7.77 -5.95 15.96
N GLU A 237 8.39 -4.79 15.84
CA GLU A 237 7.76 -3.50 16.12
C GLU A 237 7.08 -2.99 14.87
N VAL A 238 5.80 -2.64 15.01
CA VAL A 238 4.91 -2.20 13.94
C VAL A 238 4.24 -0.91 14.40
N GLU A 239 4.30 0.13 13.57
CA GLU A 239 3.65 1.41 13.82
C GLU A 239 2.90 1.88 12.58
N GLU A 240 1.66 2.34 12.76
CA GLU A 240 0.83 2.91 11.68
C GLU A 240 1.56 4.06 10.98
N GLY A 241 1.67 3.99 9.65
CA GLY A 241 2.29 5.03 8.83
C GLY A 241 3.81 5.03 8.81
N ALA A 242 4.48 4.13 9.57
CA ALA A 242 5.93 4.03 9.55
C ALA A 242 6.42 3.45 8.21
N TRP A 243 7.56 3.98 7.72
CA TRP A 243 8.23 3.52 6.50
C TRP A 243 9.18 2.36 6.74
N ARG A 244 9.12 1.77 7.93
CA ARG A 244 9.98 0.66 8.34
C ARG A 244 9.30 -0.21 9.38
N LEU A 245 9.70 -1.49 9.44
CA LEU A 245 9.46 -2.37 10.58
C LEU A 245 10.81 -2.74 11.21
N ARG A 246 10.85 -2.84 12.54
CA ARG A 246 12.01 -3.36 13.24
C ARG A 246 11.76 -4.80 13.68
N HIS A 247 12.67 -5.68 13.33
CA HIS A 247 12.72 -7.06 13.80
C HIS A 247 13.94 -7.25 14.69
N SER A 248 13.73 -7.57 15.98
CA SER A 248 14.80 -7.92 16.90
C SER A 248 14.76 -9.42 17.17
N TYR A 249 15.87 -10.10 16.99
CA TYR A 249 16.00 -11.55 17.13
C TYR A 249 16.74 -11.90 18.41
N PHE A 250 16.18 -12.80 19.18
CA PHE A 250 16.69 -13.21 20.48
C PHE A 250 16.86 -14.72 20.55
N SER A 251 17.91 -15.15 21.24
CA SER A 251 18.08 -16.53 21.68
C SER A 251 17.06 -16.89 22.75
N LYS A 252 16.92 -18.20 23.03
CA LYS A 252 15.98 -18.74 24.05
C LYS A 252 16.16 -18.08 25.42
N ASP A 253 17.39 -17.75 25.81
CA ASP A 253 17.78 -17.10 27.06
C ASP A 253 17.66 -15.57 27.06
N GLY A 254 17.12 -14.99 25.96
CA GLY A 254 16.84 -13.57 25.87
C GLY A 254 18.00 -12.69 25.42
N ARG A 255 19.13 -13.27 24.98
CA ARG A 255 20.24 -12.49 24.40
C ARG A 255 19.89 -12.03 22.99
N LEU A 256 20.15 -10.75 22.67
CA LEU A 256 19.99 -10.21 21.33
C LEU A 256 21.00 -10.91 20.39
N LYS A 257 20.52 -11.44 19.28
CA LYS A 257 21.33 -12.00 18.18
C LYS A 257 21.55 -10.98 17.06
N GLY A 258 20.58 -10.11 16.83
CA GLY A 258 20.68 -9.04 15.85
C GLY A 258 19.35 -8.34 15.61
N GLU A 259 19.41 -7.32 14.78
CA GLU A 259 18.28 -6.47 14.39
C GLU A 259 18.23 -6.34 12.88
N TYR A 260 17.03 -6.29 12.38
CA TYR A 260 16.73 -6.15 10.96
C TYR A 260 15.62 -5.12 10.80
N TYR A 261 15.89 -4.07 10.05
CA TYR A 261 14.90 -3.06 9.69
C TYR A 261 14.51 -3.26 8.22
N ASN A 262 13.29 -3.69 8.01
CA ASN A 262 12.69 -3.74 6.68
C ASN A 262 12.19 -2.35 6.30
N ILE A 263 12.71 -1.78 5.22
CA ILE A 263 12.23 -0.53 4.66
C ILE A 263 11.06 -0.82 3.72
N ASN A 264 9.96 -0.17 3.97
CA ASN A 264 8.68 -0.49 3.34
C ASN A 264 7.84 0.77 3.07
N THR A 265 6.77 0.64 2.29
CA THR A 265 5.73 1.67 2.21
C THR A 265 5.06 1.85 3.57
N PRO A 266 4.44 3.01 3.85
CA PRO A 266 3.78 3.24 5.14
C PRO A 266 2.92 2.06 5.57
N VAL A 267 3.20 1.58 6.80
CA VAL A 267 2.49 0.44 7.38
C VAL A 267 1.03 0.79 7.57
N GLU A 268 0.16 -0.08 7.11
CA GLU A 268 -1.28 0.02 7.30
C GLU A 268 -1.72 -1.02 8.34
N LEU A 269 -2.33 -0.57 9.43
CA LEU A 269 -2.96 -1.46 10.42
C LEU A 269 -4.36 -1.89 9.95
N TYR A 270 -4.65 -3.17 10.14
CA TYR A 270 -5.93 -3.82 9.86
C TYR A 270 -6.40 -4.59 11.09
N PRO A 271 -7.69 -4.94 11.20
CA PRO A 271 -8.21 -5.71 12.36
C PRO A 271 -7.50 -7.05 12.59
N TYR A 272 -6.85 -7.57 11.55
CA TYR A 272 -6.15 -8.86 11.54
C TYR A 272 -4.62 -8.76 11.61
N GLY A 273 -4.03 -7.56 11.61
CA GLY A 273 -2.58 -7.36 11.60
C GLY A 273 -2.13 -6.10 10.89
N ALA A 274 -1.02 -6.18 10.16
CA ALA A 274 -0.47 -5.08 9.40
C ALA A 274 -0.17 -5.49 7.96
N ARG A 275 -0.15 -4.50 7.06
CA ARG A 275 0.13 -4.65 5.64
C ARG A 275 1.10 -3.58 5.17
N TYR A 276 2.05 -3.94 4.33
CA TYR A 276 3.03 -3.05 3.72
C TYR A 276 3.61 -3.67 2.46
N ILE A 277 4.17 -2.83 1.59
CA ILE A 277 4.94 -3.27 0.42
C ILE A 277 6.41 -3.13 0.78
N ASP A 278 7.17 -4.21 0.63
CA ASP A 278 8.61 -4.26 0.83
C ASP A 278 9.32 -3.50 -0.30
N LEU A 279 10.26 -2.63 0.04
CA LEU A 279 11.02 -1.85 -0.93
C LEU A 279 12.38 -2.47 -1.25
N GLU A 280 12.59 -3.72 -0.84
CA GLU A 280 13.78 -4.56 -1.10
C GLU A 280 15.09 -4.04 -0.47
N ILE A 281 15.18 -2.84 0.05
CA ILE A 281 16.34 -2.29 0.75
C ILE A 281 16.14 -2.42 2.26
N ASP A 282 17.16 -2.87 2.99
CA ASP A 282 17.06 -3.15 4.41
C ASP A 282 18.29 -2.63 5.17
N VAL A 283 18.16 -2.52 6.50
CA VAL A 283 19.28 -2.19 7.39
C VAL A 283 19.40 -3.28 8.43
N VAL A 284 20.60 -3.84 8.57
CA VAL A 284 20.84 -4.97 9.47
C VAL A 284 21.99 -4.70 10.42
N ARG A 285 21.93 -5.30 11.63
CA ARG A 285 23.00 -5.27 12.62
C ARG A 285 23.05 -6.59 13.36
N ARG A 286 24.18 -7.28 13.34
CA ARG A 286 24.45 -8.38 14.29
C ARG A 286 24.78 -7.80 15.67
N ALA A 287 24.47 -8.55 16.72
CA ALA A 287 24.79 -8.10 18.08
C ALA A 287 26.30 -7.82 18.22
N GLY A 288 26.66 -6.62 18.67
CA GLY A 288 28.06 -6.19 18.84
C GLY A 288 28.76 -5.72 17.56
N GLU A 289 28.05 -5.68 16.41
CA GLU A 289 28.60 -5.19 15.13
C GLU A 289 28.00 -3.83 14.74
N SER A 290 28.65 -3.14 13.82
CA SER A 290 28.11 -1.93 13.20
C SER A 290 26.98 -2.27 12.23
N PRO A 291 25.94 -1.42 12.13
CA PRO A 291 24.87 -1.62 11.16
C PRO A 291 25.35 -1.37 9.71
N PHE A 292 24.70 -2.02 8.75
CA PHE A 292 24.93 -1.82 7.32
C PHE A 292 23.66 -1.97 6.50
N ILE A 293 23.62 -1.33 5.33
CA ILE A 293 22.52 -1.43 4.38
C ILE A 293 22.77 -2.63 3.47
N VAL A 294 21.71 -3.40 3.19
CA VAL A 294 21.72 -4.52 2.23
C VAL A 294 20.71 -4.25 1.09
N ASP A 295 20.89 -4.97 -0.01
CA ASP A 295 19.97 -5.06 -1.16
C ASP A 295 19.66 -3.71 -1.86
N ARG A 296 20.57 -2.72 -1.72
CA ARG A 296 20.42 -1.41 -2.39
C ARG A 296 20.33 -1.54 -3.92
N GLU A 297 21.00 -2.53 -4.48
CA GLU A 297 20.99 -2.79 -5.92
C GLU A 297 19.63 -3.31 -6.40
N ASP A 298 18.92 -4.07 -5.57
CA ASP A 298 17.58 -4.55 -5.87
C ASP A 298 16.55 -3.40 -5.93
N LEU A 299 16.65 -2.42 -5.02
CA LEU A 299 15.84 -1.20 -5.08
C LEU A 299 16.10 -0.43 -6.40
N ALA A 300 17.37 -0.22 -6.78
CA ALA A 300 17.72 0.48 -8.02
C ALA A 300 17.20 -0.25 -9.28
N LEU A 301 17.18 -1.58 -9.23
CA LEU A 301 16.62 -2.40 -10.31
C LEU A 301 15.11 -2.21 -10.45
N LEU A 302 14.36 -2.03 -9.35
CA LEU A 302 12.92 -1.73 -9.41
C LEU A 302 12.62 -0.42 -10.17
N VAL A 303 13.46 0.60 -9.98
CA VAL A 303 13.34 1.87 -10.72
C VAL A 303 13.61 1.66 -12.22
N LYS A 304 14.70 0.95 -12.53
CA LYS A 304 15.07 0.63 -13.92
C LYS A 304 13.99 -0.16 -14.66
N GLU A 305 13.29 -1.03 -13.96
CA GLU A 305 12.15 -1.80 -14.48
C GLU A 305 10.83 -1.00 -14.51
N GLY A 306 10.82 0.26 -14.06
CA GLY A 306 9.61 1.08 -13.98
C GLY A 306 8.59 0.62 -12.95
N LYS A 307 8.99 -0.28 -12.03
CA LYS A 307 8.09 -0.80 -10.99
C LYS A 307 7.76 0.23 -9.93
N ILE A 308 8.74 1.07 -9.59
CA ILE A 308 8.59 2.18 -8.65
C ILE A 308 9.12 3.48 -9.27
N SER A 309 8.66 4.62 -8.76
CA SER A 309 9.17 5.93 -9.16
C SER A 309 10.52 6.23 -8.50
N GLY A 310 11.33 7.11 -9.12
CA GLY A 310 12.55 7.63 -8.48
C GLY A 310 12.28 8.42 -7.18
N LEU A 311 11.05 8.95 -7.00
CA LEU A 311 10.64 9.59 -5.74
C LEU A 311 10.52 8.55 -4.61
N LEU A 312 9.97 7.37 -4.91
CA LEU A 312 9.87 6.29 -3.92
C LEU A 312 11.26 5.73 -3.60
N GLU A 313 12.12 5.53 -4.60
CA GLU A 313 13.53 5.13 -4.37
C GLU A 313 14.23 6.10 -3.42
N LYS A 314 14.17 7.41 -3.73
CA LYS A 314 14.78 8.44 -2.89
C LYS A 314 14.28 8.36 -1.45
N LYS A 315 12.96 8.22 -1.26
CA LYS A 315 12.35 8.09 0.07
C LYS A 315 12.84 6.84 0.81
N ALA A 316 12.93 5.70 0.13
CA ALA A 316 13.43 4.45 0.71
C ALA A 316 14.90 4.57 1.15
N VAL A 317 15.75 5.16 0.32
CA VAL A 317 17.17 5.40 0.66
C VAL A 317 17.30 6.36 1.85
N GLU A 318 16.56 7.48 1.88
CA GLU A 318 16.55 8.42 3.00
C GLU A 318 16.17 7.74 4.32
N GLU A 319 15.16 6.85 4.28
CA GLU A 319 14.71 6.10 5.45
C GLU A 319 15.78 5.10 5.92
N ALA A 320 16.41 4.35 4.99
CA ALA A 320 17.50 3.44 5.32
C ALA A 320 18.69 4.17 5.97
N GLU A 321 19.08 5.31 5.42
CA GLU A 321 20.16 6.14 5.98
C GLU A 321 19.80 6.74 7.35
N GLN A 322 18.52 7.07 7.57
CA GLN A 322 18.05 7.51 8.87
C GLN A 322 18.17 6.38 9.90
N VAL A 323 17.72 5.17 9.57
CA VAL A 323 17.88 3.97 10.43
C VAL A 323 19.34 3.73 10.75
N MET A 324 20.22 3.79 9.76
CA MET A 324 21.68 3.67 9.98
C MET A 324 22.20 4.65 11.04
N ARG A 325 21.83 5.93 10.92
CA ARG A 325 22.23 6.97 11.88
C ARG A 325 21.67 6.72 13.28
N GLU A 326 20.44 6.26 13.38
CA GLU A 326 19.79 5.93 14.66
C GLU A 326 20.49 4.75 15.35
N MET A 327 20.77 3.68 14.60
CA MET A 327 21.44 2.49 15.14
C MET A 327 22.88 2.74 15.59
N GLN A 328 23.61 3.65 14.93
CA GLN A 328 24.97 4.03 15.31
C GLN A 328 25.04 4.82 16.62
N ARG A 329 23.95 5.46 17.03
CA ARG A 329 23.85 6.24 18.28
C ARG A 329 23.50 5.37 19.50
N ILE A 330 23.07 4.15 19.27
CA ILE A 330 22.73 3.19 20.33
C ILE A 330 23.91 2.23 20.45
N PRO A 331 24.66 2.28 21.57
CA PRO A 331 25.87 1.47 21.79
C PRO A 331 25.57 -0.03 21.83
#